data_f2bf24a8d36784d81d11c19e412052e1
#
_entry.id   f2bf24a8d36784d81d11c19e412052e1
#
_cell.length_a   1.000
_cell.length_b   1.000
_cell.length_c   1.000
_cell.angle_alpha   90.00
_cell.angle_beta   90.00
_cell.angle_gamma   90.00
#
_symmetry.space_group_name_H-M   'P 1'
#
loop_
_entity.id
_entity.type
_entity.pdbx_description
1 polymer ?
#
loop_
_entity_poly.entity_id
_entity_poly.type
_entity_poly.pdbx_seq_one_letter_code
_entity_poly.pdbx_strand_id
1 'polypeptide(L)'
;MTHFTSKNTKNTSFLAIIASFLAIFAIFSITACSKSSASESDQMISYAKSNNITYTKDPSGILYQIITPGNSTHPSVNNTITVTYVGTLMNGNQFDAGTITYPLSNLIAGWQIAVPKIGVGGEIKVLIPSSLGYGSSGSGPIPGNAPLYFDIKLSAVK
;
A
#
# COMPACT_ATOMS: atom_id res chain seq x y z
N MET A 1 -71.76 48.61 39.10
CA MET A 1 -71.73 47.79 37.87
C MET A 1 -70.37 47.97 37.24
N THR A 2 -69.42 47.09 37.50
CA THR A 2 -68.08 47.27 37.05
C THR A 2 -67.64 45.98 36.34
N HIS A 3 -67.32 46.10 35.07
CA HIS A 3 -66.80 45.08 34.21
C HIS A 3 -65.35 44.79 34.58
N PHE A 4 -65.06 43.52 34.79
CA PHE A 4 -63.70 43.02 34.97
C PHE A 4 -63.27 42.19 33.73
N THR A 5 -62.45 42.79 32.89
CA THR A 5 -61.84 42.05 31.77
C THR A 5 -60.41 41.57 32.16
N SER A 6 -60.27 40.29 32.35
CA SER A 6 -58.99 39.66 32.55
C SER A 6 -58.31 39.41 31.21
N LYS A 7 -57.18 40.05 30.98
CA LYS A 7 -56.24 39.77 29.85
C LYS A 7 -55.29 38.66 30.23
N ASN A 8 -55.48 37.51 29.63
CA ASN A 8 -54.51 36.40 29.72
C ASN A 8 -53.53 36.48 28.56
N THR A 9 -52.37 37.09 28.78
CA THR A 9 -51.27 37.24 27.82
C THR A 9 -49.97 36.74 28.42
N LYS A 10 -49.82 35.43 28.60
CA LYS A 10 -48.50 34.85 28.96
C LYS A 10 -48.36 33.39 28.54
N ASN A 11 -48.63 33.02 27.28
CA ASN A 11 -48.29 31.65 26.87
C ASN A 11 -47.75 31.48 25.44
N THR A 12 -47.45 32.56 24.73
CA THR A 12 -46.98 32.48 23.34
C THR A 12 -45.43 32.53 23.22
N SER A 13 -44.72 32.91 24.29
CA SER A 13 -43.26 33.03 24.22
C SER A 13 -42.54 31.73 24.55
N PHE A 14 -43.20 30.78 25.23
CA PHE A 14 -42.54 29.52 25.64
C PHE A 14 -42.55 28.48 24.52
N LEU A 15 -43.54 28.47 23.63
CA LEU A 15 -43.58 27.55 22.49
C LEU A 15 -42.62 27.94 21.36
N ALA A 16 -42.30 29.22 21.21
CA ALA A 16 -41.38 29.71 20.19
C ALA A 16 -39.91 29.37 20.48
N ILE A 17 -39.56 29.21 21.76
CA ILE A 17 -38.19 28.89 22.18
C ILE A 17 -37.91 27.39 22.00
N ILE A 18 -38.93 26.52 22.21
CA ILE A 18 -38.76 25.05 22.03
C ILE A 18 -38.65 24.69 20.55
N ALA A 19 -39.32 25.39 19.64
CA ALA A 19 -39.23 25.17 18.20
C ALA A 19 -37.87 25.57 17.62
N SER A 20 -37.18 26.55 18.24
CA SER A 20 -35.86 27.01 17.81
C SER A 20 -34.71 26.07 18.24
N PHE A 21 -34.89 25.30 19.32
CA PHE A 21 -33.88 24.32 19.78
C PHE A 21 -33.93 22.98 19.05
N LEU A 22 -35.05 22.63 18.42
CA LEU A 22 -35.20 21.40 17.62
C LEU A 22 -34.63 21.52 16.21
N ALA A 23 -34.38 22.72 15.72
CA ALA A 23 -33.82 22.95 14.37
C ALA A 23 -32.29 22.96 14.32
N ILE A 24 -31.59 23.02 15.45
CA ILE A 24 -30.13 23.08 15.51
C ILE A 24 -29.50 21.68 15.68
N PHE A 25 -30.30 20.61 15.96
CA PHE A 25 -29.78 19.27 16.20
C PHE A 25 -29.71 18.39 14.94
N ALA A 26 -30.02 18.91 13.76
CA ALA A 26 -30.12 18.12 12.53
C ALA A 26 -28.97 18.33 11.53
N ILE A 27 -27.86 19.00 11.91
CA ILE A 27 -26.69 19.18 11.03
C ILE A 27 -25.41 18.75 11.75
N PHE A 28 -25.46 17.61 12.45
CA PHE A 28 -24.23 16.88 12.69
C PHE A 28 -24.23 15.73 11.67
N SER A 29 -24.06 16.09 10.40
CA SER A 29 -23.64 15.15 9.38
C SER A 29 -22.28 14.61 9.84
N ILE A 30 -22.31 13.44 10.46
CA ILE A 30 -21.11 12.61 10.65
C ILE A 30 -20.62 12.31 9.24
N THR A 31 -19.74 13.15 8.71
CA THR A 31 -18.87 12.76 7.63
C THR A 31 -17.95 11.70 8.24
N ALA A 32 -18.44 10.47 8.29
CA ALA A 32 -17.60 9.32 8.45
C ALA A 32 -16.67 9.35 7.25
N CYS A 33 -15.52 10.00 7.40
CA CYS A 33 -14.39 9.85 6.51
C CYS A 33 -13.98 8.38 6.68
N SER A 34 -14.62 7.48 5.91
CA SER A 34 -14.11 6.16 5.67
C SER A 34 -12.77 6.40 5.00
N LYS A 35 -11.69 6.30 5.78
CA LYS A 35 -10.33 6.24 5.28
C LYS A 35 -10.30 4.97 4.43
N SER A 36 -10.64 5.10 3.14
CA SER A 36 -10.41 4.08 2.14
C SER A 36 -8.93 3.76 2.26
N SER A 37 -8.58 2.57 2.73
CA SER A 37 -7.20 2.12 2.71
C SER A 37 -6.74 2.20 1.26
N ALA A 38 -5.66 2.94 1.00
CA ALA A 38 -5.09 3.03 -0.33
C ALA A 38 -4.87 1.62 -0.88
N SER A 39 -5.24 1.38 -2.14
CA SER A 39 -5.00 0.09 -2.78
C SER A 39 -3.50 -0.24 -2.75
N GLU A 40 -3.13 -1.52 -2.82
CA GLU A 40 -1.71 -1.90 -2.87
C GLU A 40 -0.99 -1.23 -4.04
N SER A 41 -1.66 -1.08 -5.18
CA SER A 41 -1.12 -0.34 -6.33
C SER A 41 -0.82 1.13 -5.98
N ASP A 42 -1.72 1.81 -5.28
CA ASP A 42 -1.51 3.21 -4.87
C ASP A 42 -0.37 3.33 -3.85
N GLN A 43 -0.25 2.37 -2.95
CA GLN A 43 0.86 2.31 -1.98
C GLN A 43 2.21 2.14 -2.70
N MET A 44 2.30 1.20 -3.67
CA MET A 44 3.51 0.98 -4.48
C MET A 44 3.87 2.21 -5.31
N ILE A 45 2.91 2.86 -5.97
CA ILE A 45 3.12 4.08 -6.76
C ILE A 45 3.61 5.23 -5.86
N SER A 46 2.98 5.39 -4.71
CA SER A 46 3.38 6.41 -3.74
C SER A 46 4.80 6.19 -3.21
N TYR A 47 5.15 4.94 -2.90
CA TYR A 47 6.50 4.56 -2.48
C TYR A 47 7.52 4.84 -3.58
N ALA A 48 7.24 4.43 -4.81
CA ALA A 48 8.12 4.68 -5.96
C ALA A 48 8.38 6.19 -6.14
N LYS A 49 7.34 7.01 -6.07
CA LYS A 49 7.44 8.47 -6.16
C LYS A 49 8.30 9.06 -5.04
N SER A 50 8.06 8.64 -3.80
CA SER A 50 8.80 9.16 -2.63
C SER A 50 10.27 8.77 -2.61
N ASN A 51 10.62 7.67 -3.29
CA ASN A 51 12.00 7.16 -3.37
C ASN A 51 12.68 7.43 -4.74
N ASN A 52 12.08 8.28 -5.58
CA ASN A 52 12.60 8.62 -6.91
C ASN A 52 12.84 7.39 -7.81
N ILE A 53 11.98 6.38 -7.73
CA ILE A 53 12.02 5.17 -8.55
C ILE A 53 11.20 5.41 -9.81
N THR A 54 11.86 5.48 -10.97
CA THR A 54 11.20 5.52 -12.28
C THR A 54 10.89 4.08 -12.70
N TYR A 55 9.62 3.71 -12.71
CA TYR A 55 9.21 2.32 -12.90
C TYR A 55 8.55 2.04 -14.24
N THR A 56 8.70 0.81 -14.70
CA THR A 56 7.89 0.17 -15.75
C THR A 56 6.86 -0.73 -15.07
N LYS A 57 5.61 -0.70 -15.50
CA LYS A 57 4.56 -1.59 -15.03
C LYS A 57 4.55 -2.88 -15.84
N ASP A 58 4.69 -4.01 -15.17
CA ASP A 58 4.54 -5.33 -15.78
C ASP A 58 3.06 -5.77 -15.76
N PRO A 59 2.57 -6.56 -16.76
CA PRO A 59 1.22 -7.09 -16.76
C PRO A 59 0.83 -7.90 -15.52
N SER A 60 1.80 -8.51 -14.81
CA SER A 60 1.59 -9.20 -13.53
C SER A 60 1.21 -8.28 -12.37
N GLY A 61 1.39 -6.96 -12.53
CA GLY A 61 1.13 -5.95 -11.52
C GLY A 61 2.36 -5.50 -10.74
N ILE A 62 3.55 -6.12 -10.92
CA ILE A 62 4.79 -5.58 -10.35
C ILE A 62 5.17 -4.26 -11.03
N LEU A 63 5.86 -3.39 -10.26
CA LEU A 63 6.50 -2.20 -10.80
C LEU A 63 8.01 -2.40 -10.67
N TYR A 64 8.78 -2.16 -11.73
CA TYR A 64 10.22 -2.40 -11.68
C TYR A 64 11.03 -1.31 -12.38
N GLN A 65 12.27 -1.15 -11.94
CA GLN A 65 13.28 -0.31 -12.56
C GLN A 65 14.59 -1.11 -12.69
N ILE A 66 15.09 -1.29 -13.90
CA ILE A 66 16.42 -1.86 -14.12
C ILE A 66 17.43 -0.74 -13.92
N ILE A 67 18.30 -0.90 -12.90
CA ILE A 67 19.39 0.03 -12.61
C ILE A 67 20.60 -0.33 -13.45
N THR A 68 20.92 -1.63 -13.51
CA THR A 68 22.01 -2.18 -14.36
C THR A 68 21.45 -3.42 -15.04
N PRO A 69 21.48 -3.54 -16.36
CA PRO A 69 20.94 -4.70 -17.07
C PRO A 69 21.73 -6.00 -16.83
N GLY A 70 23.02 -5.88 -16.50
CA GLY A 70 23.92 -7.05 -16.43
C GLY A 70 24.37 -7.52 -17.79
N ASN A 71 24.97 -8.74 -17.84
CA ASN A 71 25.39 -9.39 -19.07
C ASN A 71 24.25 -10.18 -19.76
N SER A 72 24.56 -10.92 -20.81
CA SER A 72 23.57 -11.72 -21.56
C SER A 72 23.09 -13.00 -20.86
N THR A 73 23.66 -13.36 -19.70
CA THR A 73 23.25 -14.57 -18.92
C THR A 73 22.09 -14.21 -18.01
N HIS A 74 20.88 -14.38 -18.49
CA HIS A 74 19.66 -14.17 -17.74
C HIS A 74 19.17 -15.48 -17.12
N PRO A 75 18.70 -15.50 -15.86
CA PRO A 75 18.16 -16.71 -15.27
C PRO A 75 16.77 -17.04 -15.80
N SER A 76 16.48 -18.32 -15.89
CA SER A 76 15.13 -18.86 -15.97
C SER A 76 14.65 -19.27 -14.57
N VAL A 77 13.37 -19.57 -14.42
CA VAL A 77 12.78 -20.02 -13.14
C VAL A 77 13.43 -21.30 -12.61
N ASN A 78 13.98 -22.14 -13.50
CA ASN A 78 14.62 -23.43 -13.12
C ASN A 78 16.07 -23.28 -12.68
N ASN A 79 16.65 -22.11 -12.74
CA ASN A 79 18.04 -21.88 -12.35
C ASN A 79 18.16 -21.64 -10.84
N THR A 80 19.31 -22.00 -10.28
CA THR A 80 19.77 -21.52 -8.99
C THR A 80 20.48 -20.19 -9.20
N ILE A 81 20.08 -19.17 -8.45
CA ILE A 81 20.63 -17.81 -8.53
C ILE A 81 21.42 -17.47 -7.26
N THR A 82 22.45 -16.65 -7.38
CA THR A 82 23.08 -15.96 -6.25
C THR A 82 22.75 -14.48 -6.36
N VAL A 83 22.11 -13.96 -5.32
CA VAL A 83 21.68 -12.55 -5.27
C VAL A 83 22.02 -11.91 -3.92
N THR A 84 22.35 -10.63 -3.94
CA THR A 84 22.37 -9.77 -2.75
C THR A 84 21.14 -8.87 -2.82
N TYR A 85 20.42 -8.74 -1.72
CA TYR A 85 19.18 -8.00 -1.72
C TYR A 85 18.90 -7.26 -0.41
N VAL A 86 18.02 -6.26 -0.50
CA VAL A 86 17.38 -5.60 0.63
C VAL A 86 15.88 -5.58 0.37
N GLY A 87 15.08 -6.03 1.35
CA GLY A 87 13.63 -6.02 1.31
C GLY A 87 13.05 -5.04 2.34
N THR A 88 12.14 -4.15 1.91
CA THR A 88 11.46 -3.20 2.79
C THR A 88 9.96 -3.19 2.57
N LEU A 89 9.21 -2.84 3.61
CA LEU A 89 7.79 -2.52 3.53
C LEU A 89 7.59 -1.12 2.93
N MET A 90 6.34 -0.80 2.53
CA MET A 90 6.01 0.53 1.98
C MET A 90 6.18 1.69 2.96
N ASN A 91 6.35 1.42 4.25
CA ASN A 91 6.69 2.41 5.27
C ASN A 91 8.20 2.64 5.43
N GLY A 92 9.04 1.95 4.62
CA GLY A 92 10.49 2.02 4.66
C GLY A 92 11.15 1.08 5.67
N ASN A 93 10.40 0.32 6.47
CA ASN A 93 10.97 -0.63 7.43
C ASN A 93 11.57 -1.82 6.68
N GLN A 94 12.87 -2.03 6.85
CA GLN A 94 13.54 -3.22 6.33
C GLN A 94 13.07 -4.46 7.10
N PHE A 95 12.66 -5.50 6.38
CA PHE A 95 12.27 -6.76 6.99
C PHE A 95 13.28 -7.87 6.75
N ASP A 96 14.10 -7.75 5.70
CA ASP A 96 15.14 -8.75 5.38
C ASP A 96 16.23 -8.14 4.50
N ALA A 97 17.44 -8.66 4.60
CA ALA A 97 18.56 -8.33 3.71
C ALA A 97 19.64 -9.42 3.79
N GLY A 98 20.35 -9.64 2.71
CA GLY A 98 21.45 -10.60 2.70
C GLY A 98 21.91 -11.00 1.31
N THR A 99 22.76 -12.03 1.31
CA THR A 99 23.19 -12.71 0.08
C THR A 99 22.78 -14.17 0.18
N ILE A 100 22.00 -14.65 -0.80
CA ILE A 100 21.53 -16.04 -0.86
C ILE A 100 21.91 -16.69 -2.17
N THR A 101 22.08 -18.00 -2.13
CA THR A 101 22.15 -18.86 -3.32
C THR A 101 21.01 -19.86 -3.23
N TYR A 102 20.00 -19.71 -4.10
CA TYR A 102 18.76 -20.47 -3.98
C TYR A 102 18.10 -20.72 -5.34
N PRO A 103 17.35 -21.86 -5.50
CA PRO A 103 16.55 -22.08 -6.71
C PRO A 103 15.50 -20.97 -6.85
N LEU A 104 15.45 -20.30 -8.01
CA LEU A 104 14.51 -19.21 -8.26
C LEU A 104 13.05 -19.66 -8.14
N SER A 105 12.76 -20.91 -8.54
CA SER A 105 11.43 -21.53 -8.42
C SER A 105 10.90 -21.61 -6.99
N ASN A 106 11.77 -21.57 -5.98
CA ASN A 106 11.37 -21.66 -4.58
C ASN A 106 11.24 -20.29 -3.89
N LEU A 107 11.46 -19.20 -4.64
CA LEU A 107 11.27 -17.83 -4.16
C LEU A 107 9.86 -17.33 -4.51
N ILE A 108 9.45 -16.20 -3.90
CA ILE A 108 8.14 -15.60 -4.16
C ILE A 108 7.92 -15.31 -5.65
N ALA A 109 6.68 -15.40 -6.10
CA ALA A 109 6.32 -15.25 -7.53
C ALA A 109 6.81 -13.93 -8.12
N GLY A 110 6.80 -12.84 -7.34
CA GLY A 110 7.33 -11.55 -7.78
C GLY A 110 8.81 -11.61 -8.17
N TRP A 111 9.65 -12.40 -7.47
CA TRP A 111 11.06 -12.60 -7.84
C TRP A 111 11.20 -13.44 -9.09
N GLN A 112 10.39 -14.49 -9.25
CA GLN A 112 10.39 -15.33 -10.45
C GLN A 112 10.06 -14.55 -11.72
N ILE A 113 9.32 -13.43 -11.60
CA ILE A 113 8.99 -12.51 -12.69
C ILE A 113 10.07 -11.44 -12.87
N ALA A 114 10.61 -10.90 -11.78
CA ALA A 114 11.50 -9.74 -11.84
C ALA A 114 12.95 -10.12 -12.18
N VAL A 115 13.49 -11.15 -11.54
CA VAL A 115 14.94 -11.48 -11.66
C VAL A 115 15.34 -11.90 -13.08
N PRO A 116 14.51 -12.61 -13.88
CA PRO A 116 14.81 -12.89 -15.28
C PRO A 116 14.95 -11.66 -16.19
N LYS A 117 14.52 -10.47 -15.73
CA LYS A 117 14.64 -9.23 -16.49
C LYS A 117 16.06 -8.65 -16.52
N ILE A 118 16.96 -9.16 -15.65
CA ILE A 118 18.36 -8.77 -15.58
C ILE A 118 19.29 -9.95 -15.78
N GLY A 119 20.48 -9.71 -16.31
CA GLY A 119 21.55 -10.71 -16.42
C GLY A 119 22.52 -10.64 -15.23
N VAL A 120 23.53 -11.54 -15.23
CA VAL A 120 24.56 -11.56 -14.18
C VAL A 120 25.31 -10.22 -14.15
N GLY A 121 25.50 -9.67 -12.95
CA GLY A 121 26.01 -8.31 -12.70
C GLY A 121 24.94 -7.24 -12.74
N GLY A 122 23.69 -7.60 -13.03
CA GLY A 122 22.56 -6.69 -13.07
C GLY A 122 21.98 -6.33 -11.70
N GLU A 123 21.27 -5.20 -11.67
CA GLU A 123 20.58 -4.67 -10.49
C GLU A 123 19.18 -4.20 -10.89
N ILE A 124 18.18 -4.60 -10.11
CA ILE A 124 16.79 -4.25 -10.32
C ILE A 124 16.13 -3.85 -9.00
N LYS A 125 15.37 -2.76 -9.05
CA LYS A 125 14.41 -2.39 -8.00
C LYS A 125 13.03 -2.86 -8.40
N VAL A 126 12.33 -3.51 -7.48
CA VAL A 126 11.00 -4.06 -7.77
C VAL A 126 10.05 -3.84 -6.61
N LEU A 127 8.82 -3.42 -6.93
CA LEU A 127 7.69 -3.36 -6.01
C LEU A 127 6.72 -4.48 -6.40
N ILE A 128 6.36 -5.28 -5.43
CA ILE A 128 5.64 -6.55 -5.60
C ILE A 128 4.34 -6.47 -4.81
N PRO A 129 3.16 -6.65 -5.44
CA PRO A 129 1.90 -6.73 -4.70
C PRO A 129 1.87 -7.99 -3.83
N SER A 130 1.11 -7.95 -2.74
CA SER A 130 1.07 -9.04 -1.76
C SER A 130 0.72 -10.39 -2.36
N SER A 131 -0.13 -10.42 -3.39
CA SER A 131 -0.53 -11.63 -4.11
C SER A 131 0.62 -12.37 -4.81
N LEU A 132 1.71 -11.67 -5.12
CA LEU A 132 2.94 -12.22 -5.68
C LEU A 132 4.08 -12.31 -4.64
N GLY A 133 3.76 -11.98 -3.39
CA GLY A 133 4.64 -12.06 -2.22
C GLY A 133 4.14 -13.07 -1.19
N TYR A 134 3.73 -12.58 -0.03
CA TYR A 134 3.31 -13.43 1.11
C TYR A 134 1.80 -13.43 1.36
N GLY A 135 1.00 -12.86 0.44
CA GLY A 135 -0.46 -12.92 0.43
C GLY A 135 -1.13 -12.29 1.64
N SER A 136 -2.34 -12.76 1.94
CA SER A 136 -3.14 -12.26 3.05
C SER A 136 -2.64 -12.73 4.43
N SER A 137 -1.81 -13.77 4.48
CA SER A 137 -1.27 -14.31 5.74
C SER A 137 -0.03 -13.57 6.21
N GLY A 138 0.77 -12.98 5.31
CA GLY A 138 2.08 -12.42 5.63
C GLY A 138 3.12 -13.48 6.00
N SER A 139 4.28 -13.07 6.53
CA SER A 139 5.34 -13.97 7.01
C SER A 139 6.27 -13.25 7.98
N GLY A 140 6.45 -13.75 9.20
CA GLY A 140 7.33 -13.15 10.20
C GLY A 140 6.98 -11.66 10.43
N PRO A 141 7.92 -10.73 10.15
CA PRO A 141 7.68 -9.31 10.33
C PRO A 141 6.81 -8.67 9.22
N ILE A 142 6.45 -9.43 8.16
CA ILE A 142 5.68 -8.95 7.02
C ILE A 142 4.18 -9.16 7.29
N PRO A 143 3.38 -8.09 7.38
CA PRO A 143 1.94 -8.22 7.58
C PRO A 143 1.23 -8.87 6.38
N GLY A 144 0.03 -9.40 6.59
CA GLY A 144 -0.85 -9.81 5.50
C GLY A 144 -1.26 -8.61 4.63
N ASN A 145 -1.43 -8.86 3.32
CA ASN A 145 -1.77 -7.86 2.31
C ASN A 145 -0.76 -6.69 2.23
N ALA A 146 0.51 -6.94 2.56
CA ALA A 146 1.56 -5.95 2.46
C ALA A 146 2.28 -6.06 1.11
N PRO A 147 2.27 -5.01 0.28
CA PRO A 147 3.15 -4.93 -0.86
C PRO A 147 4.60 -4.73 -0.40
N LEU A 148 5.54 -5.22 -1.20
CA LEU A 148 6.95 -5.31 -0.85
C LEU A 148 7.81 -4.53 -1.84
N TYR A 149 8.88 -3.93 -1.34
CA TYR A 149 9.96 -3.40 -2.17
C TYR A 149 11.22 -4.24 -1.99
N PHE A 150 11.91 -4.51 -3.09
CA PHE A 150 13.24 -5.11 -3.08
C PHE A 150 14.20 -4.35 -4.00
N ASP A 151 15.43 -4.21 -3.54
CA ASP A 151 16.59 -3.90 -4.33
C ASP A 151 17.41 -5.18 -4.46
N ILE A 152 17.65 -5.65 -5.70
CA ILE A 152 18.22 -6.99 -5.97
C ILE A 152 19.39 -6.87 -6.93
N LYS A 153 20.56 -7.42 -6.55
CA LYS A 153 21.75 -7.55 -7.40
C LYS A 153 21.99 -9.03 -7.71
N LEU A 154 21.98 -9.39 -8.99
CA LEU A 154 22.24 -10.77 -9.45
C LEU A 154 23.74 -10.97 -9.66
N SER A 155 24.34 -11.88 -8.90
CA SER A 155 25.78 -12.16 -8.93
C SER A 155 26.14 -13.42 -9.72
N ALA A 156 25.28 -14.44 -9.75
CA ALA A 156 25.51 -15.68 -10.48
C ALA A 156 24.22 -16.41 -10.85
N VAL A 157 24.30 -17.20 -11.91
CA VAL A 157 23.27 -18.12 -12.39
C VAL A 157 23.89 -19.49 -12.59
N LYS A 158 23.25 -20.56 -12.08
CA LYS A 158 23.68 -21.97 -12.18
C LYS A 158 22.54 -22.84 -12.67
#